data_19fdf42257a0c61d7a1bb09565cd8c1b
#
_entry.id   19fdf42257a0c61d7a1bb09565cd8c1b
#
_cell.length_a   1.000
_cell.length_b   1.000
_cell.length_c   1.000
_cell.angle_alpha   90.00
_cell.angle_beta   90.00
_cell.angle_gamma   90.00
#
_symmetry.space_group_name_H-M   'P 1'
#
loop_
_entity.id
_entity.type
_entity.pdbx_description
1 polymer ?
#
loop_
_entity_poly.entity_id
_entity_poly.type
_entity_poly.pdbx_seq_one_letter_code
_entity_poly.pdbx_strand_id
1 'polypeptide(L)'
;MDKLIIGAGLYGLYAALYCGKRGQQVEVLEIEQAPFTRATYINQARVHMGYHYPRSLSTAMKSAGYFKRFVEDYSFCIHTKFEQIYATSSHFSWTDATEFRKFCQDAGIPCKPLPVEEYFQPGLCDGAFLTEEYTYDAHILRDYLMEEIAKYPGIKLHFGRKITEIEKRTDCYEVTALHEGKQEVYRAPFVLNATYASVNQILRKVKGAETQDFGLKYELCEIILCKASDKIRNIGFTVMDGPFFSIMPFGKTGYHSLTSVTFTPHKTSYD
;
A
#
# COMPACT_ATOMS: atom_id res chain seq x y z
N MET A 1 25.82 -13.90 2.71
CA MET A 1 24.99 -12.69 2.48
C MET A 1 24.81 -11.92 3.77
N ASP A 2 24.55 -10.62 3.69
CA ASP A 2 24.39 -9.77 4.90
C ASP A 2 22.94 -9.71 5.35
N LYS A 3 22.02 -9.75 4.39
CA LYS A 3 20.58 -9.62 4.63
C LYS A 3 19.79 -10.62 3.81
N LEU A 4 18.78 -11.22 4.42
CA LEU A 4 17.76 -11.99 3.75
C LEU A 4 16.42 -11.27 3.91
N ILE A 5 15.68 -11.11 2.83
CA ILE A 5 14.38 -10.43 2.81
C ILE A 5 13.33 -11.44 2.33
N ILE A 6 12.24 -11.56 3.05
CA ILE A 6 11.10 -12.40 2.67
C ILE A 6 9.98 -11.49 2.16
N GLY A 7 9.63 -11.66 0.89
CA GLY A 7 8.62 -10.88 0.17
C GLY A 7 9.22 -9.87 -0.80
N ALA A 8 8.79 -9.92 -2.08
CA ALA A 8 9.18 -8.99 -3.15
C ALA A 8 8.05 -7.99 -3.50
N GLY A 9 7.30 -7.55 -2.50
CA GLY A 9 6.43 -6.38 -2.59
C GLY A 9 7.23 -5.09 -2.54
N LEU A 10 6.53 -3.93 -2.50
CA LEU A 10 7.16 -2.60 -2.46
C LEU A 10 8.22 -2.48 -1.36
N TYR A 11 7.87 -2.87 -0.13
CA TYR A 11 8.81 -2.74 0.99
C TYR A 11 10.02 -3.66 0.87
N GLY A 12 9.82 -4.90 0.38
CA GLY A 12 10.93 -5.84 0.21
C GLY A 12 11.92 -5.41 -0.87
N LEU A 13 11.44 -4.99 -2.04
CA LEU A 13 12.31 -4.49 -3.11
C LEU A 13 12.97 -3.16 -2.76
N TYR A 14 12.24 -2.25 -2.09
CA TYR A 14 12.82 -1.00 -1.60
C TYR A 14 13.95 -1.27 -0.59
N ALA A 15 13.72 -2.17 0.37
CA ALA A 15 14.74 -2.54 1.36
C ALA A 15 15.96 -3.21 0.72
N ALA A 16 15.75 -4.09 -0.28
CA ALA A 16 16.82 -4.71 -1.04
C ALA A 16 17.68 -3.67 -1.75
N LEU A 17 17.04 -2.75 -2.47
CA LEU A 17 17.72 -1.66 -3.17
C LEU A 17 18.47 -0.72 -2.19
N TYR A 18 17.84 -0.39 -1.06
CA TYR A 18 18.45 0.43 -0.01
C TYR A 18 19.73 -0.20 0.55
N CYS A 19 19.71 -1.50 0.80
CA CYS A 19 20.86 -2.25 1.29
C CYS A 19 21.94 -2.40 0.19
N GLY A 20 21.54 -2.74 -1.03
CA GLY A 20 22.46 -2.92 -2.16
C GLY A 20 23.21 -1.63 -2.52
N LYS A 21 22.55 -0.46 -2.48
CA LYS A 21 23.20 0.86 -2.64
C LYS A 21 24.27 1.14 -1.59
N ARG A 22 24.30 0.38 -0.49
CA ARG A 22 25.30 0.45 0.59
C ARG A 22 26.35 -0.66 0.52
N GLY A 23 26.40 -1.39 -0.61
CA GLY A 23 27.36 -2.47 -0.84
C GLY A 23 27.05 -3.77 -0.09
N GLN A 24 25.86 -3.90 0.52
CA GLN A 24 25.47 -5.12 1.21
C GLN A 24 25.04 -6.21 0.24
N GLN A 25 25.35 -7.47 0.58
CA GLN A 25 24.89 -8.65 -0.13
C GLN A 25 23.49 -9.04 0.37
N VAL A 26 22.50 -8.99 -0.52
CA VAL A 26 21.09 -9.18 -0.18
C VAL A 26 20.48 -10.28 -1.03
N GLU A 27 19.73 -11.20 -0.41
CA GLU A 27 18.87 -12.12 -1.14
C GLU A 27 17.41 -11.87 -0.76
N VAL A 28 16.53 -11.89 -1.75
CA VAL A 28 15.08 -11.71 -1.58
C VAL A 28 14.39 -12.99 -1.99
N LEU A 29 13.56 -13.55 -1.10
CA LEU A 29 12.77 -14.75 -1.37
C LEU A 29 11.29 -14.34 -1.53
N GLU A 30 10.71 -14.69 -2.67
CA GLU A 30 9.31 -14.41 -3.01
C GLU A 30 8.59 -15.73 -3.32
N ILE A 31 7.40 -15.90 -2.76
CA ILE A 31 6.59 -17.10 -3.00
C ILE A 31 5.98 -17.12 -4.41
N GLU A 32 5.66 -15.96 -4.94
CA GLU A 32 5.08 -15.82 -6.28
C GLU A 32 6.18 -15.89 -7.36
N GLN A 33 5.77 -16.04 -8.62
CA GLN A 33 6.69 -16.09 -9.75
C GLN A 33 7.15 -14.71 -10.23
N ALA A 34 6.57 -13.64 -9.69
CA ALA A 34 6.91 -12.27 -10.04
C ALA A 34 6.71 -11.32 -8.83
N PRO A 35 7.39 -10.17 -8.81
CA PRO A 35 7.20 -9.18 -7.76
C PRO A 35 5.88 -8.40 -7.95
N PHE A 36 5.37 -7.78 -6.88
CA PHE A 36 4.20 -6.89 -6.89
C PHE A 36 2.87 -7.56 -7.29
N THR A 37 2.74 -8.85 -7.17
CA THR A 37 1.55 -9.60 -7.59
C THR A 37 0.40 -9.59 -6.58
N ARG A 38 0.65 -9.13 -5.35
CA ARG A 38 -0.33 -9.08 -4.26
C ARG A 38 -0.68 -7.64 -3.88
N ALA A 39 -0.74 -7.33 -2.60
CA ALA A 39 -1.23 -6.06 -2.05
C ALA A 39 -0.55 -4.80 -2.62
N THR A 40 0.68 -4.88 -3.12
CA THR A 40 1.34 -3.74 -3.76
C THR A 40 0.66 -3.32 -5.06
N TYR A 41 0.06 -4.27 -5.80
CA TYR A 41 -0.70 -3.99 -7.01
C TYR A 41 -2.21 -3.95 -6.73
N ILE A 42 -2.72 -4.89 -5.92
CA ILE A 42 -4.14 -5.00 -5.61
C ILE A 42 -4.47 -4.08 -4.42
N ASN A 43 -4.61 -2.80 -4.70
CA ASN A 43 -4.99 -1.75 -3.76
C ASN A 43 -5.55 -0.54 -4.52
N GLN A 44 -5.89 0.54 -3.83
CA GLN A 44 -6.40 1.76 -4.45
C GLN A 44 -5.32 2.61 -5.14
N ALA A 45 -4.05 2.21 -5.06
CA ALA A 45 -2.89 2.89 -5.64
C ALA A 45 -2.75 4.38 -5.22
N ARG A 46 -3.17 4.73 -4.02
CA ARG A 46 -3.15 6.11 -3.54
C ARG A 46 -1.78 6.56 -3.04
N VAL A 47 -1.46 7.79 -3.32
CA VAL A 47 -0.40 8.54 -2.65
C VAL A 47 -1.10 9.45 -1.64
N HIS A 48 -1.13 9.02 -0.38
CA HIS A 48 -1.90 9.67 0.68
C HIS A 48 -1.24 10.95 1.20
N MET A 49 -2.01 12.05 1.22
CA MET A 49 -1.63 13.23 2.00
C MET A 49 -2.22 13.24 3.42
N GLY A 50 -3.10 12.29 3.74
CA GLY A 50 -3.63 12.13 5.10
C GLY A 50 -5.13 12.32 5.25
N TYR A 51 -5.85 12.74 4.23
CA TYR A 51 -7.30 13.02 4.28
C TYR A 51 -8.15 11.85 4.77
N HIS A 52 -7.68 10.64 4.57
CA HIS A 52 -8.38 9.41 4.98
C HIS A 52 -8.42 9.17 6.51
N TYR A 53 -7.73 10.01 7.28
CA TYR A 53 -7.55 9.80 8.72
C TYR A 53 -8.10 10.93 9.58
N PRO A 54 -9.36 11.39 9.40
CA PRO A 54 -9.89 12.55 10.15
C PRO A 54 -9.94 12.31 11.66
N ARG A 55 -9.98 11.03 12.08
CA ARG A 55 -9.96 10.63 13.49
C ARG A 55 -8.57 10.30 14.04
N SER A 56 -7.51 10.52 13.26
CA SER A 56 -6.11 10.26 13.66
C SER A 56 -5.16 11.31 13.09
N LEU A 57 -5.10 12.47 13.74
CA LEU A 57 -4.25 13.59 13.34
C LEU A 57 -2.78 13.17 13.20
N SER A 58 -2.27 12.34 14.11
CA SER A 58 -0.88 11.88 14.07
C SER A 58 -0.59 11.03 12.83
N THR A 59 -1.53 10.21 12.37
CA THR A 59 -1.41 9.42 11.15
C THR A 59 -1.47 10.32 9.91
N ALA A 60 -2.39 11.29 9.90
CA ALA A 60 -2.50 12.27 8.82
C ALA A 60 -1.21 13.08 8.65
N MET A 61 -0.67 13.63 9.75
CA MET A 61 0.59 14.38 9.73
C MET A 61 1.78 13.54 9.26
N LYS A 62 1.85 12.26 9.63
CA LYS A 62 2.87 11.35 9.10
C LYS A 62 2.75 11.20 7.58
N SER A 63 1.54 10.96 7.07
CA SER A 63 1.29 10.83 5.63
C SER A 63 1.67 12.10 4.88
N ALA A 64 1.22 13.27 5.37
CA ALA A 64 1.58 14.58 4.82
C ALA A 64 3.09 14.82 4.79
N GLY A 65 3.79 14.45 5.87
CA GLY A 65 5.25 14.62 5.98
C GLY A 65 6.05 13.81 4.96
N TYR A 66 5.54 12.66 4.51
CA TYR A 66 6.20 11.82 3.49
C TYR A 66 5.70 12.07 2.07
N PHE A 67 4.53 12.69 1.91
CA PHE A 67 3.87 12.88 0.61
C PHE A 67 4.79 13.56 -0.42
N LYS A 68 5.31 14.73 -0.08
CA LYS A 68 6.16 15.52 -0.99
C LYS A 68 7.38 14.72 -1.44
N ARG A 69 8.08 14.09 -0.50
CA ARG A 69 9.25 13.27 -0.80
C ARG A 69 8.90 12.10 -1.72
N PHE A 70 7.80 11.39 -1.47
CA PHE A 70 7.39 10.28 -2.32
C PHE A 70 7.05 10.75 -3.73
N VAL A 71 6.36 11.89 -3.85
CA VAL A 71 6.03 12.49 -5.15
C VAL A 71 7.28 12.91 -5.91
N GLU A 72 8.28 13.49 -5.25
CA GLU A 72 9.55 13.87 -5.85
C GLU A 72 10.37 12.64 -6.29
N ASP A 73 10.54 11.65 -5.39
CA ASP A 73 11.34 10.45 -5.63
C ASP A 73 10.76 9.56 -6.74
N TYR A 74 9.42 9.53 -6.90
CA TYR A 74 8.70 8.61 -7.79
C TYR A 74 7.77 9.29 -8.79
N SER A 75 8.03 10.57 -9.14
CA SER A 75 7.19 11.38 -10.05
C SER A 75 6.88 10.68 -11.38
N PHE A 76 7.79 9.87 -11.88
CA PHE A 76 7.65 9.13 -13.16
C PHE A 76 6.48 8.13 -13.14
N CYS A 77 6.11 7.56 -11.99
CA CYS A 77 4.99 6.62 -11.87
C CYS A 77 3.74 7.24 -11.25
N ILE A 78 3.78 8.51 -10.81
CA ILE A 78 2.63 9.18 -10.18
C ILE A 78 1.74 9.82 -11.24
N HIS A 79 0.45 9.64 -11.08
CA HIS A 79 -0.59 10.32 -11.85
C HIS A 79 -1.15 11.48 -11.03
N THR A 80 -0.92 12.71 -11.51
CA THR A 80 -1.30 13.97 -10.85
C THR A 80 -2.34 14.77 -11.63
N LYS A 81 -2.68 14.34 -12.87
CA LYS A 81 -3.55 15.08 -13.78
C LYS A 81 -5.02 14.75 -13.60
N PHE A 82 -5.51 14.89 -12.38
CA PHE A 82 -6.92 14.78 -12.04
C PHE A 82 -7.22 15.57 -10.77
N GLU A 83 -8.47 15.91 -10.56
CA GLU A 83 -8.96 16.55 -9.35
C GLU A 83 -9.46 15.49 -8.36
N GLN A 84 -8.96 15.50 -7.15
CA GLN A 84 -9.46 14.62 -6.10
C GLN A 84 -10.44 15.35 -5.21
N ILE A 85 -11.68 14.90 -5.20
CA ILE A 85 -12.78 15.47 -4.42
C ILE A 85 -13.09 14.55 -3.25
N TYR A 86 -12.93 15.07 -2.06
CA TYR A 86 -13.42 14.45 -0.84
C TYR A 86 -14.78 15.03 -0.49
N ALA A 87 -15.69 14.20 -0.03
CA ALA A 87 -17.00 14.63 0.44
C ALA A 87 -17.33 14.00 1.80
N THR A 88 -18.04 14.73 2.61
CA THR A 88 -18.67 14.25 3.84
C THR A 88 -20.16 14.03 3.59
N SER A 89 -20.69 12.91 4.09
CA SER A 89 -22.10 12.58 3.90
C SER A 89 -22.96 13.26 4.94
N SER A 90 -24.15 13.74 4.55
CA SER A 90 -25.15 14.26 5.47
C SER A 90 -25.69 13.20 6.45
N HIS A 91 -25.47 11.91 6.14
CA HIS A 91 -25.99 10.79 6.93
C HIS A 91 -24.91 9.71 7.10
N PHE A 92 -24.89 9.06 8.27
CA PHE A 92 -24.03 7.93 8.59
C PHE A 92 -22.51 8.22 8.53
N SER A 93 -22.10 9.48 8.42
CA SER A 93 -20.69 9.86 8.55
C SER A 93 -20.34 10.11 10.02
N TRP A 94 -19.11 9.75 10.39
CA TRP A 94 -18.54 10.08 11.71
C TRP A 94 -17.84 11.44 11.72
N THR A 95 -17.71 12.07 10.56
CA THR A 95 -17.07 13.37 10.39
C THR A 95 -17.93 14.23 9.49
N ASP A 96 -18.37 15.39 9.95
CA ASP A 96 -19.11 16.36 9.16
C ASP A 96 -18.16 17.33 8.41
N ALA A 97 -18.74 18.20 7.56
CA ALA A 97 -18.00 19.15 6.75
C ALA A 97 -17.17 20.15 7.59
N THR A 98 -17.65 20.52 8.76
CA THR A 98 -16.97 21.48 9.65
C THR A 98 -15.79 20.81 10.33
N GLU A 99 -15.98 19.61 10.84
CA GLU A 99 -14.96 18.79 11.47
C GLU A 99 -13.85 18.43 10.47
N PHE A 100 -14.21 18.06 9.23
CA PHE A 100 -13.24 17.76 8.19
C PHE A 100 -12.38 18.96 7.81
N ARG A 101 -12.97 20.14 7.65
CA ARG A 101 -12.19 21.37 7.38
C ARG A 101 -11.26 21.70 8.53
N LYS A 102 -11.75 21.60 9.77
CA LYS A 102 -10.92 21.83 10.96
C LYS A 102 -9.76 20.83 11.02
N PHE A 103 -10.03 19.56 10.78
CA PHE A 103 -9.01 18.53 10.72
C PHE A 103 -7.93 18.85 9.67
N CYS A 104 -8.31 19.21 8.44
CA CYS A 104 -7.35 19.59 7.40
C CYS A 104 -6.50 20.80 7.80
N GLN A 105 -7.11 21.79 8.46
CA GLN A 105 -6.40 22.94 8.99
C GLN A 105 -5.41 22.55 10.09
N ASP A 106 -5.82 21.71 11.03
CA ASP A 106 -4.98 21.22 12.14
C ASP A 106 -3.82 20.35 11.63
N ALA A 107 -4.06 19.57 10.57
CA ALA A 107 -3.05 18.72 9.90
C ALA A 107 -2.14 19.51 8.94
N GLY A 108 -2.45 20.75 8.61
CA GLY A 108 -1.69 21.59 7.68
C GLY A 108 -1.77 21.09 6.22
N ILE A 109 -2.88 20.44 5.83
CA ILE A 109 -3.07 19.89 4.48
C ILE A 109 -4.08 20.71 3.67
N PRO A 110 -3.88 20.90 2.35
CA PRO A 110 -4.76 21.72 1.50
C PRO A 110 -6.19 21.17 1.46
N CYS A 111 -7.17 22.05 1.64
CA CYS A 111 -8.59 21.70 1.61
C CYS A 111 -9.40 22.90 1.13
N LYS A 112 -9.86 22.87 -0.11
CA LYS A 112 -10.64 23.95 -0.71
C LYS A 112 -12.12 23.54 -0.81
N PRO A 113 -13.05 24.23 -0.14
CA PRO A 113 -14.48 23.97 -0.29
C PRO A 113 -14.96 24.14 -1.72
N LEU A 114 -15.86 23.25 -2.15
CA LEU A 114 -16.54 23.23 -3.44
C LEU A 114 -18.07 23.27 -3.24
N PRO A 115 -18.84 23.74 -4.24
CA PRO A 115 -20.30 23.62 -4.24
C PRO A 115 -20.69 22.13 -4.27
N VAL A 116 -21.44 21.65 -3.27
CA VAL A 116 -21.83 20.25 -3.16
C VAL A 116 -22.69 19.80 -4.35
N GLU A 117 -23.61 20.64 -4.75
CA GLU A 117 -24.62 20.36 -5.79
C GLU A 117 -24.01 20.23 -7.20
N GLU A 118 -22.76 20.67 -7.38
CA GLU A 118 -22.02 20.49 -8.64
C GLU A 118 -21.61 19.03 -8.84
N TYR A 119 -21.41 18.28 -7.76
CA TYR A 119 -20.85 16.93 -7.77
C TYR A 119 -21.79 15.87 -7.21
N PHE A 120 -22.68 16.24 -6.29
CA PHE A 120 -23.52 15.32 -5.57
C PHE A 120 -24.99 15.76 -5.60
N GLN A 121 -25.90 14.81 -5.50
CA GLN A 121 -27.34 15.12 -5.40
C GLN A 121 -27.63 15.89 -4.10
N PRO A 122 -28.56 16.88 -4.16
CA PRO A 122 -28.91 17.67 -2.97
C PRO A 122 -29.28 16.80 -1.77
N GLY A 123 -28.76 17.16 -0.60
CA GLY A 123 -29.08 16.50 0.66
C GLY A 123 -28.27 15.23 0.95
N LEU A 124 -27.48 14.71 0.03
CA LEU A 124 -26.66 13.50 0.27
C LEU A 124 -25.33 13.81 0.97
N CYS A 125 -24.72 14.94 0.65
CA CYS A 125 -23.47 15.38 1.26
C CYS A 125 -23.65 16.76 1.88
N ASP A 126 -22.99 17.01 2.99
CA ASP A 126 -22.94 18.29 3.69
C ASP A 126 -21.67 19.09 3.37
N GLY A 127 -20.68 18.47 2.71
CA GLY A 127 -19.48 19.12 2.24
C GLY A 127 -18.83 18.40 1.05
N ALA A 128 -18.22 19.21 0.17
CA ALA A 128 -17.35 18.75 -0.90
C ALA A 128 -16.07 19.60 -0.91
N PHE A 129 -14.92 18.98 -1.12
CA PHE A 129 -13.62 19.62 -0.97
C PHE A 129 -12.66 19.17 -2.05
N LEU A 130 -12.03 20.11 -2.75
CA LEU A 130 -10.86 19.83 -3.58
C LEU A 130 -9.66 19.60 -2.67
N THR A 131 -9.00 18.47 -2.85
CA THR A 131 -7.87 18.00 -2.05
C THR A 131 -6.67 17.67 -2.93
N GLU A 132 -5.51 17.52 -2.33
CA GLU A 132 -4.27 17.16 -3.04
C GLU A 132 -3.91 15.70 -2.71
N GLU A 133 -4.45 14.78 -3.48
CA GLU A 133 -4.13 13.35 -3.39
C GLU A 133 -3.94 12.79 -4.79
N TYR A 134 -2.95 11.92 -4.95
CA TYR A 134 -2.56 11.37 -6.24
C TYR A 134 -2.69 9.84 -6.26
N THR A 135 -2.44 9.24 -7.43
CA THR A 135 -2.30 7.81 -7.55
C THR A 135 -0.96 7.44 -8.18
N TYR A 136 -0.46 6.24 -7.88
CA TYR A 136 0.75 5.73 -8.50
C TYR A 136 0.44 4.51 -9.38
N ASP A 137 1.26 4.30 -10.41
CA ASP A 137 1.21 3.11 -11.22
C ASP A 137 2.19 2.07 -10.68
N ALA A 138 1.64 0.98 -10.12
CA ALA A 138 2.42 -0.03 -9.46
C ALA A 138 3.32 -0.84 -10.44
N HIS A 139 2.91 -0.97 -11.70
CA HIS A 139 3.72 -1.67 -12.71
C HIS A 139 4.93 -0.83 -13.11
N ILE A 140 4.74 0.48 -13.34
CA ILE A 140 5.84 1.39 -13.65
C ILE A 140 6.83 1.45 -12.47
N LEU A 141 6.32 1.49 -11.23
CA LEU A 141 7.16 1.49 -10.03
C LEU A 141 7.93 0.17 -9.87
N ARG A 142 7.27 -0.97 -10.13
CA ARG A 142 7.91 -2.30 -10.14
C ARG A 142 9.06 -2.35 -11.13
N ASP A 143 8.79 -1.96 -12.37
CA ASP A 143 9.77 -2.05 -13.46
C ASP A 143 10.99 -1.18 -13.15
N TYR A 144 10.78 0.04 -12.65
CA TYR A 144 11.85 0.90 -12.15
C TYR A 144 12.67 0.23 -11.04
N LEU A 145 12.02 -0.36 -10.03
CA LEU A 145 12.75 -1.01 -8.93
C LEU A 145 13.54 -2.22 -9.43
N MET A 146 13.00 -2.99 -10.38
CA MET A 146 13.69 -4.12 -10.98
C MET A 146 14.92 -3.66 -11.79
N GLU A 147 14.79 -2.61 -12.59
CA GLU A 147 15.91 -2.02 -13.34
C GLU A 147 16.99 -1.46 -12.40
N GLU A 148 16.59 -0.76 -11.33
CA GLU A 148 17.54 -0.26 -10.34
C GLU A 148 18.27 -1.39 -9.61
N ILE A 149 17.55 -2.44 -9.19
CA ILE A 149 18.13 -3.61 -8.51
C ILE A 149 19.15 -4.32 -9.41
N ALA A 150 18.89 -4.44 -10.71
CA ALA A 150 19.78 -5.09 -11.66
C ALA A 150 21.18 -4.41 -11.76
N LYS A 151 21.29 -3.14 -11.35
CA LYS A 151 22.59 -2.43 -11.31
C LYS A 151 23.48 -2.87 -10.15
N TYR A 152 22.95 -3.64 -9.20
CA TYR A 152 23.66 -4.06 -7.99
C TYR A 152 23.81 -5.59 -7.95
N PRO A 153 24.92 -6.16 -8.42
CA PRO A 153 25.13 -7.62 -8.49
C PRO A 153 25.11 -8.32 -7.13
N GLY A 154 25.22 -7.54 -6.04
CA GLY A 154 25.06 -8.03 -4.67
C GLY A 154 23.62 -8.32 -4.26
N ILE A 155 22.62 -7.94 -5.09
CA ILE A 155 21.21 -8.24 -4.82
C ILE A 155 20.77 -9.41 -5.70
N LYS A 156 20.25 -10.47 -5.09
CA LYS A 156 19.68 -11.63 -5.79
C LYS A 156 18.20 -11.77 -5.45
N LEU A 157 17.39 -11.98 -6.48
CA LEU A 157 15.95 -12.21 -6.34
C LEU A 157 15.63 -13.67 -6.66
N HIS A 158 14.91 -14.34 -5.79
CA HIS A 158 14.50 -15.73 -5.92
C HIS A 158 12.98 -15.82 -5.86
N PHE A 159 12.36 -16.12 -6.98
CA PHE A 159 10.92 -16.30 -7.12
C PHE A 159 10.50 -17.75 -6.93
N GLY A 160 9.23 -18.00 -6.58
CA GLY A 160 8.70 -19.33 -6.34
C GLY A 160 9.25 -20.01 -5.08
N ARG A 161 9.72 -19.24 -4.08
CA ARG A 161 10.32 -19.74 -2.84
C ARG A 161 9.35 -19.68 -1.69
N LYS A 162 8.73 -20.82 -1.36
CA LYS A 162 7.82 -20.93 -0.22
C LYS A 162 8.60 -21.23 1.05
N ILE A 163 8.64 -20.29 1.99
CA ILE A 163 9.29 -20.48 3.28
C ILE A 163 8.57 -21.58 4.07
N THR A 164 9.33 -22.56 4.52
CA THR A 164 8.83 -23.68 5.34
C THR A 164 9.28 -23.60 6.78
N GLU A 165 10.48 -23.06 7.03
CA GLU A 165 11.09 -23.03 8.34
C GLU A 165 12.10 -21.89 8.47
N ILE A 166 12.21 -21.33 9.68
CA ILE A 166 13.23 -20.36 10.06
C ILE A 166 13.81 -20.83 11.41
N GLU A 167 15.11 -21.00 11.49
CA GLU A 167 15.78 -21.37 12.72
C GLU A 167 16.86 -20.34 13.08
N LYS A 168 16.84 -19.87 14.33
CA LYS A 168 17.89 -19.00 14.85
C LYS A 168 19.08 -19.88 15.28
N ARG A 169 20.25 -19.65 14.68
CA ARG A 169 21.52 -20.22 15.06
C ARG A 169 22.31 -19.19 15.89
N THR A 170 23.50 -19.57 16.33
CA THR A 170 24.36 -18.70 17.14
C THR A 170 24.63 -17.35 16.46
N ASP A 171 25.03 -17.36 15.19
CA ASP A 171 25.50 -16.17 14.47
C ASP A 171 24.62 -15.78 13.28
N CYS A 172 23.58 -16.54 12.98
CA CYS A 172 22.72 -16.31 11.81
C CYS A 172 21.32 -16.90 12.01
N TYR A 173 20.47 -16.58 11.06
CA TYR A 173 19.22 -17.30 10.80
C TYR A 173 19.44 -18.26 9.63
N GLU A 174 18.93 -19.48 9.78
CA GLU A 174 18.82 -20.45 8.71
C GLU A 174 17.35 -20.49 8.27
N VAL A 175 17.11 -20.18 6.99
CA VAL A 175 15.79 -20.13 6.39
C VAL A 175 15.70 -21.20 5.33
N THR A 176 14.77 -22.14 5.53
CA THR A 176 14.47 -23.21 4.57
C THR A 176 13.28 -22.80 3.71
N ALA A 177 13.45 -22.87 2.41
CA ALA A 177 12.41 -22.64 1.42
C ALA A 177 12.22 -23.86 0.53
N LEU A 178 10.99 -24.07 0.07
CA LEU A 178 10.64 -25.07 -0.94
C LEU A 178 10.53 -24.40 -2.31
N HIS A 179 11.26 -24.94 -3.30
CA HIS A 179 11.19 -24.54 -4.70
C HIS A 179 11.12 -25.76 -5.60
N GLU A 180 10.08 -25.91 -6.40
CA GLU A 180 9.86 -27.05 -7.32
C GLU A 180 10.05 -28.42 -6.65
N GLY A 181 9.54 -28.56 -5.43
CA GLY A 181 9.63 -29.81 -4.64
C GLY A 181 10.99 -30.05 -3.96
N LYS A 182 11.98 -29.18 -4.15
CA LYS A 182 13.30 -29.26 -3.52
C LYS A 182 13.44 -28.25 -2.40
N GLN A 183 14.13 -28.65 -1.33
CA GLN A 183 14.47 -27.71 -0.26
C GLN A 183 15.76 -26.95 -0.61
N GLU A 184 15.72 -25.64 -0.42
CA GLU A 184 16.84 -24.73 -0.48
C GLU A 184 17.05 -24.08 0.89
N VAL A 185 18.31 -23.89 1.31
CA VAL A 185 18.65 -23.33 2.61
C VAL A 185 19.45 -22.05 2.44
N TYR A 186 18.99 -20.99 3.06
CA TYR A 186 19.60 -19.67 3.05
C TYR A 186 20.06 -19.28 4.44
N ARG A 187 21.24 -18.64 4.55
CA ARG A 187 21.80 -18.20 5.85
C ARG A 187 22.17 -16.74 5.81
N ALA A 188 21.65 -15.98 6.78
CA ALA A 188 21.96 -14.57 6.94
C ALA A 188 21.94 -14.16 8.42
N PRO A 189 22.81 -13.22 8.85
CA PRO A 189 22.76 -12.69 10.21
C PRO A 189 21.51 -11.84 10.48
N PHE A 190 20.79 -11.44 9.43
CA PHE A 190 19.58 -10.64 9.54
C PHE A 190 18.52 -11.10 8.55
N VAL A 191 17.28 -11.26 9.01
CA VAL A 191 16.12 -11.60 8.19
C VAL A 191 15.05 -10.52 8.35
N LEU A 192 14.61 -9.94 7.23
CA LEU A 192 13.50 -9.00 7.17
C LEU A 192 12.24 -9.72 6.67
N ASN A 193 11.18 -9.73 7.48
CA ASN A 193 9.86 -10.17 7.04
C ASN A 193 9.11 -8.96 6.44
N ALA A 194 9.00 -8.91 5.12
CA ALA A 194 8.33 -7.87 4.35
C ALA A 194 7.05 -8.39 3.67
N THR A 195 6.35 -9.34 4.29
CA THR A 195 5.24 -10.08 3.69
C THR A 195 3.86 -9.49 3.96
N TYR A 196 3.76 -8.34 4.65
CA TYR A 196 2.52 -7.62 4.91
C TYR A 196 1.42 -8.51 5.53
N ALA A 197 0.39 -8.90 4.79
CA ALA A 197 -0.70 -9.74 5.29
C ALA A 197 -0.24 -11.15 5.73
N SER A 198 0.92 -11.60 5.26
CA SER A 198 1.47 -12.91 5.64
C SER A 198 2.48 -12.85 6.79
N VAL A 199 2.58 -11.71 7.51
CA VAL A 199 3.58 -11.51 8.57
C VAL A 199 3.51 -12.60 9.63
N ASN A 200 2.32 -12.92 10.15
CA ASN A 200 2.13 -13.98 11.17
C ASN A 200 2.43 -15.36 10.60
N GLN A 201 2.07 -15.62 9.35
CA GLN A 201 2.37 -16.90 8.68
C GLN A 201 3.88 -17.17 8.62
N ILE A 202 4.69 -16.14 8.42
CA ILE A 202 6.16 -16.25 8.44
C ILE A 202 6.66 -16.38 9.89
N LEU A 203 6.13 -15.61 10.83
CA LEU A 203 6.52 -15.71 12.23
C LEU A 203 6.29 -17.12 12.79
N ARG A 204 5.18 -17.76 12.46
CA ARG A 204 4.85 -19.15 12.86
C ARG A 204 5.83 -20.20 12.28
N LYS A 205 6.72 -19.82 11.34
CA LYS A 205 7.79 -20.70 10.82
C LYS A 205 9.08 -20.63 11.64
N VAL A 206 9.17 -19.73 12.62
CA VAL A 206 10.35 -19.57 13.46
C VAL A 206 10.34 -20.67 14.53
N LYS A 207 11.33 -21.57 14.48
CA LYS A 207 11.50 -22.65 15.49
C LYS A 207 11.90 -22.10 16.85
N GLY A 208 11.32 -22.68 17.88
CA GLY A 208 11.71 -22.43 19.27
C GLY A 208 11.43 -21.02 19.76
N ALA A 209 10.74 -20.21 18.98
CA ALA A 209 10.24 -18.93 19.44
C ALA A 209 8.77 -19.12 19.88
N GLU A 210 8.45 -18.70 21.09
CA GLU A 210 7.07 -18.38 21.44
C GLU A 210 6.72 -17.12 20.62
N THR A 211 6.33 -17.31 19.36
CA THR A 211 5.96 -16.21 18.48
C THR A 211 4.57 -15.75 18.88
N GLN A 212 4.52 -14.55 19.45
CA GLN A 212 3.25 -13.89 19.63
C GLN A 212 2.82 -13.32 18.28
N ASP A 213 1.70 -13.82 17.75
CA ASP A 213 1.09 -13.25 16.55
C ASP A 213 0.67 -11.80 16.78
N PHE A 214 0.79 -10.99 15.78
CA PHE A 214 0.14 -9.68 15.79
C PHE A 214 -1.37 -9.86 15.75
N GLY A 215 -2.10 -9.14 16.59
CA GLY A 215 -3.57 -9.11 16.56
C GLY A 215 -4.06 -8.41 15.29
N LEU A 216 -4.15 -9.15 14.20
CA LEU A 216 -4.54 -8.63 12.89
C LEU A 216 -5.95 -9.07 12.52
N LYS A 217 -6.73 -8.12 12.01
CA LYS A 217 -7.95 -8.38 11.27
C LYS A 217 -7.60 -8.49 9.79
N TYR A 218 -7.90 -9.61 9.18
CA TYR A 218 -7.74 -9.83 7.75
C TYR A 218 -9.07 -9.60 7.04
N GLU A 219 -9.02 -8.92 5.92
CA GLU A 219 -10.18 -8.75 5.04
C GLU A 219 -9.81 -9.17 3.62
N LEU A 220 -10.58 -10.11 3.07
CA LEU A 220 -10.52 -10.41 1.65
C LEU A 220 -11.34 -9.37 0.91
N CYS A 221 -10.66 -8.46 0.24
CA CYS A 221 -11.27 -7.37 -0.50
C CYS A 221 -10.96 -7.47 -1.98
N GLU A 222 -11.89 -6.98 -2.81
CA GLU A 222 -11.64 -6.76 -4.23
C GLU A 222 -11.39 -5.28 -4.53
N ILE A 223 -10.73 -5.02 -5.66
CA ILE A 223 -10.61 -3.70 -6.28
C ILE A 223 -11.25 -3.81 -7.65
N ILE A 224 -12.36 -3.13 -7.86
CA ILE A 224 -13.08 -3.12 -9.12
C ILE A 224 -12.41 -2.12 -10.04
N LEU A 225 -11.98 -2.56 -11.23
CA LEU A 225 -11.47 -1.67 -12.26
C LEU A 225 -12.58 -1.38 -13.28
N CYS A 226 -12.83 -0.10 -13.53
CA CYS A 226 -13.86 0.34 -14.46
C CYS A 226 -13.35 1.46 -15.38
N LYS A 227 -14.03 1.63 -16.52
CA LYS A 227 -13.84 2.80 -17.39
C LYS A 227 -14.77 3.90 -16.93
N ALA A 228 -14.20 5.05 -16.61
CA ALA A 228 -14.98 6.23 -16.27
C ALA A 228 -15.56 6.89 -17.54
N SER A 229 -16.73 7.53 -17.41
CA SER A 229 -17.26 8.39 -18.46
C SER A 229 -16.38 9.63 -18.65
N ASP A 230 -16.54 10.33 -19.76
CA ASP A 230 -15.77 11.55 -20.03
C ASP A 230 -15.98 12.63 -18.97
N LYS A 231 -17.15 12.64 -18.32
CA LYS A 231 -17.49 13.61 -17.26
C LYS A 231 -16.63 13.48 -16.02
N ILE A 232 -16.20 12.25 -15.69
CA ILE A 232 -15.44 11.97 -14.46
C ILE A 232 -14.05 11.36 -14.73
N ARG A 233 -13.62 11.34 -15.99
CA ARG A 233 -12.33 10.75 -16.39
C ARG A 233 -11.13 11.33 -15.61
N ASN A 234 -11.17 12.62 -15.35
CA ASN A 234 -10.11 13.36 -14.65
C ASN A 234 -10.56 13.79 -13.23
N ILE A 235 -11.47 13.05 -12.63
CA ILE A 235 -11.94 13.33 -11.28
C ILE A 235 -11.88 12.03 -10.46
N GLY A 236 -11.35 12.15 -9.25
CA GLY A 236 -11.48 11.13 -8.21
C GLY A 236 -12.49 11.60 -7.17
N PHE A 237 -13.34 10.70 -6.70
CA PHE A 237 -14.27 10.96 -5.61
C PHE A 237 -14.00 10.02 -4.44
N THR A 238 -14.03 10.57 -3.24
CA THR A 238 -14.02 9.78 -2.00
C THR A 238 -15.06 10.37 -1.07
N VAL A 239 -16.13 9.64 -0.83
CA VAL A 239 -17.06 9.96 0.25
C VAL A 239 -16.52 9.27 1.50
N MET A 240 -16.36 10.02 2.58
CA MET A 240 -15.56 9.56 3.68
C MET A 240 -16.28 9.46 5.00
N ASP A 241 -15.59 8.73 5.83
CA ASP A 241 -15.72 8.39 7.22
C ASP A 241 -17.03 7.64 7.54
N GLY A 242 -17.31 6.61 6.73
CA GLY A 242 -18.48 5.75 6.93
C GLY A 242 -18.57 4.62 5.89
N PRO A 243 -19.75 4.02 5.71
CA PRO A 243 -19.99 2.90 4.81
C PRO A 243 -20.07 3.33 3.33
N PHE A 244 -19.16 4.16 2.88
CA PHE A 244 -19.22 4.84 1.59
C PHE A 244 -18.28 4.25 0.56
N PHE A 245 -18.04 4.98 -0.53
CA PHE A 245 -17.27 4.51 -1.67
C PHE A 245 -16.16 5.49 -2.05
N SER A 246 -15.25 4.98 -2.84
CA SER A 246 -14.26 5.77 -3.54
C SER A 246 -14.12 5.29 -4.98
N ILE A 247 -14.09 6.23 -5.91
CA ILE A 247 -13.74 6.00 -7.30
C ILE A 247 -12.65 7.00 -7.70
N MET A 248 -11.55 6.52 -8.27
CA MET A 248 -10.45 7.40 -8.65
C MET A 248 -9.59 6.78 -9.75
N PRO A 249 -8.84 7.59 -10.52
CA PRO A 249 -7.92 7.07 -11.51
C PRO A 249 -6.97 6.02 -10.90
N PHE A 250 -6.77 4.92 -11.61
CA PHE A 250 -5.91 3.82 -11.16
C PHE A 250 -4.54 3.93 -11.84
N GLY A 251 -3.63 4.69 -11.20
CA GLY A 251 -2.33 5.00 -11.77
C GLY A 251 -2.43 5.65 -13.16
N LYS A 252 -1.59 5.20 -14.09
CA LYS A 252 -1.57 5.65 -15.48
C LYS A 252 -2.25 4.68 -16.45
N THR A 253 -3.06 3.74 -15.94
CA THR A 253 -3.67 2.66 -16.71
C THR A 253 -4.83 3.10 -17.60
N GLY A 254 -5.40 4.27 -17.36
CA GLY A 254 -6.64 4.74 -18.02
C GLY A 254 -7.93 4.15 -17.45
N TYR A 255 -7.83 3.30 -16.43
CA TYR A 255 -8.97 2.80 -15.64
C TYR A 255 -9.16 3.62 -14.38
N HIS A 256 -10.31 3.45 -13.74
CA HIS A 256 -10.56 3.88 -12.37
C HIS A 256 -10.69 2.66 -11.46
N SER A 257 -10.22 2.78 -10.23
CA SER A 257 -10.54 1.85 -9.16
C SER A 257 -11.82 2.29 -8.47
N LEU A 258 -12.74 1.36 -8.27
CA LEU A 258 -13.93 1.55 -7.45
C LEU A 258 -13.83 0.64 -6.24
N THR A 259 -13.99 1.21 -5.06
CA THR A 259 -14.05 0.49 -3.79
C THR A 259 -15.20 0.99 -2.94
N SER A 260 -15.75 0.13 -2.13
CA SER A 260 -16.76 0.46 -1.14
C SER A 260 -16.45 -0.21 0.18
N VAL A 261 -16.53 0.52 1.26
CA VAL A 261 -16.30 -0.03 2.61
C VAL A 261 -17.28 -1.16 2.94
N THR A 262 -18.48 -1.11 2.37
CA THR A 262 -19.54 -2.10 2.63
C THR A 262 -19.53 -3.26 1.65
N PHE A 263 -19.24 -3.02 0.38
CA PHE A 263 -19.52 -3.99 -0.68
C PHE A 263 -18.28 -4.68 -1.25
N THR A 264 -17.09 -4.10 -1.13
CA THR A 264 -15.87 -4.72 -1.64
C THR A 264 -15.14 -5.65 -0.66
N PRO A 265 -15.31 -5.57 0.66
CA PRO A 265 -14.89 -6.63 1.58
C PRO A 265 -15.86 -7.82 1.52
N HIS A 266 -15.34 -9.03 1.27
CA HIS A 266 -16.16 -10.25 1.13
C HIS A 266 -16.06 -11.19 2.32
N LYS A 267 -14.91 -11.22 2.99
CA LYS A 267 -14.67 -12.11 4.13
C LYS A 267 -13.72 -11.47 5.12
N THR A 268 -14.03 -11.62 6.38
CA THR A 268 -13.17 -11.22 7.50
C THR A 268 -12.68 -12.45 8.25
N SER A 269 -11.41 -12.44 8.68
CA SER A 269 -10.82 -13.44 9.57
C SER A 269 -9.90 -12.75 10.58
N TYR A 270 -9.72 -13.37 11.73
CA TYR A 270 -8.75 -12.98 12.76
C TYR A 270 -7.65 -14.04 12.95
N ASP A 271 -7.65 -15.09 12.12
CA ASP A 271 -6.73 -16.23 12.17
C ASP A 271 -5.72 -16.21 11.02
#